data_175c568939a2ebe7b0127bd6fd07f0fb
#
_entry.id   175c568939a2ebe7b0127bd6fd07f0fb
#
_cell.length_a   1.000
_cell.length_b   1.000
_cell.length_c   1.000
_cell.angle_alpha   90.00
_cell.angle_beta   90.00
_cell.angle_gamma   90.00
#
_symmetry.space_group_name_H-M   'P 1'
#
loop_
_entity.id
_entity.type
_entity.pdbx_description
1 polymer ?
#
loop_
_entity_poly.entity_id
_entity_poly.type
_entity_poly.pdbx_seq_one_letter_code
_entity_poly.pdbx_strand_id
1 'polypeptide(L)'
;ADIVFIKNIDNVIQNEMNAIVLYKKGLAGILLELQQRVFNYLDAIHLQKFEESGVDEIVHFVQNELNIELVKGFSKFTFDNKVKELIRVLDRPIRVCGMVINEGEPGGGPFWVIDGKGKATLQIVESSQVDLKNEKQQLILESATHFNPVDLVCGIKNYQNQKFDLTRYVDPLSGFILERKLGNETIKSYELPGLWNGAMAKWITIFVEVPMVTFNPVKNVNDLLKPAHQFHQNL
;
A
#
# COMPACT_ATOMS: atom_id res chain seq x y z
N ALA A 1 -14.88 10.69 -7.01
CA ALA A 1 -13.57 10.70 -7.67
C ALA A 1 -13.30 9.32 -8.25
N ASP A 2 -12.58 9.26 -9.35
CA ASP A 2 -12.15 8.00 -9.96
C ASP A 2 -10.83 7.56 -9.37
N ILE A 3 -9.96 8.53 -9.07
CA ILE A 3 -8.66 8.37 -8.43
C ILE A 3 -8.57 9.30 -7.22
N VAL A 4 -7.96 8.82 -6.14
CA VAL A 4 -7.70 9.60 -4.93
C VAL A 4 -6.20 9.61 -4.67
N PHE A 5 -5.63 10.80 -4.47
CA PHE A 5 -4.26 10.98 -4.01
C PHE A 5 -4.27 11.21 -2.50
N ILE A 6 -3.42 10.49 -1.78
CA ILE A 6 -3.26 10.61 -0.34
C ILE A 6 -1.78 10.90 -0.05
N LYS A 7 -1.55 11.85 0.83
CA LYS A 7 -0.22 12.28 1.25
C LYS A 7 -0.24 12.71 2.72
N ASN A 8 0.84 12.50 3.43
CA ASN A 8 0.99 13.04 4.78
C ASN A 8 1.03 14.57 4.75
N ILE A 9 0.33 15.19 5.68
CA ILE A 9 0.25 16.65 5.78
C ILE A 9 1.61 17.30 6.10
N ASP A 10 2.47 16.56 6.81
CA ASP A 10 3.81 17.01 7.22
C ASP A 10 4.86 16.92 6.11
N ASN A 11 4.60 16.18 5.03
CA ASN A 11 5.51 16.11 3.89
C ASN A 11 5.35 17.39 3.01
N VAL A 12 6.06 18.42 3.36
CA VAL A 12 5.97 19.76 2.75
C VAL A 12 7.20 20.03 1.90
N ILE A 13 7.00 20.52 0.67
CA ILE A 13 8.10 20.78 -0.26
C ILE A 13 7.86 22.10 -0.97
N GLN A 14 8.90 22.94 -1.04
CA GLN A 14 8.87 24.21 -1.76
C GLN A 14 9.65 24.15 -3.07
N ASN A 15 10.86 23.58 -3.04
CA ASN A 15 11.81 23.75 -4.14
C ASN A 15 11.72 22.70 -5.25
N GLU A 16 11.22 21.50 -4.95
CA GLU A 16 11.22 20.34 -5.87
C GLU A 16 9.81 19.96 -6.33
N MET A 17 8.92 20.94 -6.45
CA MET A 17 7.52 20.72 -6.82
C MET A 17 7.38 19.94 -8.15
N ASN A 18 8.25 20.22 -9.13
CA ASN A 18 8.22 19.54 -10.43
C ASN A 18 8.55 18.04 -10.31
N ALA A 19 9.55 17.68 -9.49
CA ALA A 19 9.90 16.29 -9.26
C ALA A 19 8.74 15.53 -8.62
N ILE A 20 8.11 16.12 -7.58
CA ILE A 20 6.97 15.50 -6.90
C ILE A 20 5.78 15.28 -7.81
N VAL A 21 5.43 16.30 -8.61
CA VAL A 21 4.35 16.21 -9.59
C VAL A 21 4.65 15.12 -10.62
N LEU A 22 5.92 15.00 -11.06
CA LEU A 22 6.34 13.94 -11.98
C LEU A 22 6.12 12.55 -11.39
N TYR A 23 6.61 12.31 -10.17
CA TYR A 23 6.45 11.01 -9.51
C TYR A 23 5.00 10.68 -9.19
N LYS A 24 4.19 11.65 -8.76
CA LYS A 24 2.74 11.46 -8.59
C LYS A 24 2.05 11.06 -9.89
N LYS A 25 2.42 11.68 -11.01
CA LYS A 25 1.90 11.30 -12.34
C LYS A 25 2.37 9.89 -12.73
N GLY A 26 3.62 9.52 -12.42
CA GLY A 26 4.14 8.18 -12.64
C GLY A 26 3.37 7.12 -11.86
N LEU A 27 3.16 7.34 -10.55
CA LEU A 27 2.36 6.44 -9.71
C LEU A 27 0.91 6.32 -10.22
N ALA A 28 0.31 7.42 -10.67
CA ALA A 28 -1.03 7.41 -11.26
C ALA A 28 -1.06 6.64 -12.59
N GLY A 29 -0.02 6.78 -13.42
CA GLY A 29 0.13 6.01 -14.66
C GLY A 29 0.15 4.50 -14.40
N ILE A 30 0.96 4.06 -13.43
CA ILE A 30 1.01 2.65 -12.99
C ILE A 30 -0.36 2.18 -12.50
N LEU A 31 -1.05 2.98 -11.68
CA LEU A 31 -2.39 2.63 -11.21
C LEU A 31 -3.35 2.44 -12.38
N LEU A 32 -3.38 3.37 -13.33
CA LEU A 32 -4.32 3.31 -14.47
C LEU A 32 -4.04 2.12 -15.37
N GLU A 33 -2.78 1.81 -15.63
CA GLU A 33 -2.39 0.65 -16.45
C GLU A 33 -2.84 -0.67 -15.78
N LEU A 34 -2.50 -0.86 -14.51
CA LEU A 34 -2.89 -2.07 -13.77
C LEU A 34 -4.40 -2.18 -13.62
N GLN A 35 -5.08 -1.07 -13.33
CA GLN A 35 -6.54 -1.02 -13.20
C GLN A 35 -7.23 -1.38 -14.51
N GLN A 36 -6.75 -0.85 -15.64
CA GLN A 36 -7.31 -1.18 -16.94
C GLN A 36 -7.19 -2.68 -17.27
N ARG A 37 -6.04 -3.29 -16.96
CA ARG A 37 -5.84 -4.73 -17.16
C ARG A 37 -6.75 -5.56 -16.27
N VAL A 38 -6.85 -5.20 -14.98
CA VAL A 38 -7.78 -5.83 -14.03
C VAL A 38 -9.21 -5.76 -14.55
N PHE A 39 -9.63 -4.59 -15.03
CA PHE A 39 -10.99 -4.37 -15.55
C PHE A 39 -11.24 -5.17 -16.82
N ASN A 40 -10.29 -5.23 -17.74
CA ASN A 40 -10.41 -6.03 -18.95
C ASN A 40 -10.60 -7.53 -18.63
N TYR A 41 -9.86 -8.07 -17.65
CA TYR A 41 -10.03 -9.47 -17.22
C TYR A 41 -11.40 -9.71 -16.56
N LEU A 42 -11.84 -8.81 -15.69
CA LEU A 42 -13.16 -8.92 -15.03
C LEU A 42 -14.31 -8.80 -16.03
N ASP A 43 -14.20 -7.91 -17.00
CA ASP A 43 -15.18 -7.77 -18.08
C ASP A 43 -15.23 -9.03 -18.96
N ALA A 44 -14.08 -9.60 -19.35
CA ALA A 44 -14.03 -10.82 -20.12
C ALA A 44 -14.70 -12.00 -19.38
N ILE A 45 -14.44 -12.11 -18.09
CA ILE A 45 -15.06 -13.14 -17.23
C ILE A 45 -16.58 -12.89 -17.15
N HIS A 46 -17.00 -11.65 -16.89
CA HIS A 46 -18.42 -11.30 -16.73
C HIS A 46 -19.23 -11.53 -18.02
N LEU A 47 -18.64 -11.20 -19.16
CA LEU A 47 -19.28 -11.40 -20.47
C LEU A 47 -19.22 -12.85 -20.97
N GLN A 48 -18.73 -13.79 -20.16
CA GLN A 48 -18.53 -15.21 -20.52
C GLN A 48 -17.69 -15.40 -21.80
N LYS A 49 -16.78 -14.46 -22.08
CA LYS A 49 -15.81 -14.51 -23.16
C LYS A 49 -14.46 -15.07 -22.70
N PHE A 50 -14.42 -15.62 -21.49
CA PHE A 50 -13.23 -16.14 -20.85
C PHE A 50 -13.23 -17.66 -20.88
N GLU A 51 -12.19 -18.25 -21.43
CA GLU A 51 -11.99 -19.68 -21.56
C GLU A 51 -10.89 -20.19 -20.64
N GLU A 52 -10.83 -21.51 -20.44
CA GLU A 52 -9.82 -22.12 -19.58
C GLU A 52 -8.37 -21.83 -20.04
N SER A 53 -8.16 -21.66 -21.33
CA SER A 53 -6.87 -21.27 -21.94
C SER A 53 -6.35 -19.90 -21.47
N GLY A 54 -7.23 -18.99 -21.03
CA GLY A 54 -6.85 -17.68 -20.53
C GLY A 54 -6.52 -17.64 -19.03
N VAL A 55 -6.75 -18.72 -18.30
CA VAL A 55 -6.53 -18.76 -16.84
C VAL A 55 -5.07 -18.50 -16.49
N ASP A 56 -4.14 -19.12 -17.21
CA ASP A 56 -2.70 -19.03 -16.92
C ASP A 56 -2.16 -17.62 -17.12
N GLU A 57 -2.69 -16.87 -18.09
CA GLU A 57 -2.34 -15.45 -18.30
C GLU A 57 -2.73 -14.60 -17.08
N ILE A 58 -3.98 -14.76 -16.60
CA ILE A 58 -4.43 -14.01 -15.44
C ILE A 58 -3.67 -14.43 -14.18
N VAL A 59 -3.40 -15.72 -14.00
CA VAL A 59 -2.59 -16.23 -12.89
C VAL A 59 -1.20 -15.60 -12.89
N HIS A 60 -0.55 -15.56 -14.07
CA HIS A 60 0.76 -14.91 -14.22
C HIS A 60 0.69 -13.43 -13.81
N PHE A 61 -0.31 -12.69 -14.29
CA PHE A 61 -0.52 -11.29 -13.94
C PHE A 61 -0.74 -11.11 -12.43
N VAL A 62 -1.62 -11.90 -11.82
CA VAL A 62 -1.93 -11.84 -10.39
C VAL A 62 -0.71 -12.13 -9.53
N GLN A 63 0.09 -13.13 -9.88
CA GLN A 63 1.22 -13.55 -9.06
C GLN A 63 2.47 -12.69 -9.28
N ASN A 64 2.78 -12.30 -10.51
CA ASN A 64 4.06 -11.67 -10.83
C ASN A 64 3.99 -10.14 -10.93
N GLU A 65 2.81 -9.58 -11.24
CA GLU A 65 2.67 -8.13 -11.35
C GLU A 65 1.89 -7.53 -10.16
N LEU A 66 0.84 -8.22 -9.69
CA LEU A 66 0.10 -7.77 -8.50
C LEU A 66 0.69 -8.31 -7.19
N ASN A 67 1.64 -9.27 -7.25
CA ASN A 67 2.24 -9.93 -6.09
C ASN A 67 1.21 -10.54 -5.13
N ILE A 68 0.16 -11.16 -5.69
CA ILE A 68 -0.91 -11.78 -4.92
C ILE A 68 -0.77 -13.30 -4.97
N GLU A 69 -0.59 -13.93 -3.81
CA GLU A 69 -0.67 -15.38 -3.70
C GLU A 69 -2.11 -15.87 -3.90
N LEU A 70 -2.29 -16.89 -4.72
CA LEU A 70 -3.55 -17.60 -4.84
C LEU A 70 -3.72 -18.62 -3.71
N VAL A 71 -4.95 -19.05 -3.48
CA VAL A 71 -5.26 -20.03 -2.44
C VAL A 71 -4.53 -21.36 -2.71
N LYS A 72 -4.07 -22.02 -1.65
CA LYS A 72 -3.43 -23.35 -1.75
C LYS A 72 -4.31 -24.34 -2.51
N GLY A 73 -3.72 -25.01 -3.48
CA GLY A 73 -4.45 -25.99 -4.31
C GLY A 73 -5.25 -25.39 -5.45
N PHE A 74 -5.09 -24.10 -5.76
CA PHE A 74 -5.75 -23.43 -6.89
C PHE A 74 -5.64 -24.23 -8.21
N SER A 75 -4.49 -24.84 -8.49
CA SER A 75 -4.27 -25.65 -9.71
C SER A 75 -5.22 -26.85 -9.83
N LYS A 76 -5.72 -27.35 -8.70
CA LYS A 76 -6.65 -28.51 -8.64
C LYS A 76 -8.12 -28.11 -8.71
N PHE A 77 -8.42 -26.81 -8.77
CA PHE A 77 -9.79 -26.32 -8.82
C PHE A 77 -10.41 -26.59 -10.20
N THR A 78 -11.71 -26.80 -10.21
CA THR A 78 -12.50 -26.75 -11.45
C THR A 78 -12.42 -25.35 -12.05
N PHE A 79 -12.67 -25.23 -13.34
CA PHE A 79 -12.67 -23.93 -14.05
C PHE A 79 -13.53 -22.90 -13.33
N ASP A 80 -14.77 -23.24 -12.96
CA ASP A 80 -15.66 -22.32 -12.23
C ASP A 80 -15.08 -21.84 -10.90
N ASN A 81 -14.40 -22.71 -10.17
CA ASN A 81 -13.77 -22.32 -8.89
C ASN A 81 -12.51 -21.49 -9.11
N LYS A 82 -11.74 -21.75 -10.17
CA LYS A 82 -10.64 -20.86 -10.59
C LYS A 82 -11.15 -19.46 -10.90
N VAL A 83 -12.21 -19.36 -11.70
CA VAL A 83 -12.86 -18.09 -12.05
C VAL A 83 -13.33 -17.32 -10.80
N LYS A 84 -14.03 -18.00 -9.89
CA LYS A 84 -14.47 -17.38 -8.62
C LYS A 84 -13.31 -16.83 -7.80
N GLU A 85 -12.21 -17.57 -7.71
CA GLU A 85 -11.02 -17.11 -6.98
C GLU A 85 -10.35 -15.92 -7.68
N LEU A 86 -10.26 -15.94 -9.02
CA LEU A 86 -9.71 -14.82 -9.80
C LEU A 86 -10.55 -13.55 -9.62
N ILE A 87 -11.88 -13.63 -9.68
CA ILE A 87 -12.76 -12.50 -9.36
C ILE A 87 -12.49 -12.01 -7.93
N ARG A 88 -12.41 -12.92 -6.96
CA ARG A 88 -12.18 -12.57 -5.55
C ARG A 88 -10.89 -11.80 -5.32
N VAL A 89 -9.84 -12.07 -6.08
CA VAL A 89 -8.54 -11.40 -5.91
C VAL A 89 -8.39 -10.15 -6.77
N LEU A 90 -9.13 -10.05 -7.88
CA LEU A 90 -9.06 -8.92 -8.81
C LEU A 90 -10.09 -7.82 -8.50
N ASP A 91 -11.34 -8.18 -8.09
CA ASP A 91 -12.40 -7.19 -7.83
C ASP A 91 -12.22 -6.54 -6.45
N ARG A 92 -11.18 -5.71 -6.35
CA ARG A 92 -10.78 -5.00 -5.13
C ARG A 92 -10.31 -3.59 -5.44
N PRO A 93 -10.37 -2.67 -4.46
CA PRO A 93 -9.66 -1.40 -4.57
C PRO A 93 -8.16 -1.63 -4.78
N ILE A 94 -7.52 -0.72 -5.50
CA ILE A 94 -6.08 -0.77 -5.82
C ILE A 94 -5.42 0.45 -5.21
N ARG A 95 -4.22 0.27 -4.62
CA ARG A 95 -3.34 1.37 -4.23
C ARG A 95 -1.94 1.17 -4.80
N VAL A 96 -1.37 2.24 -5.30
CA VAL A 96 0.05 2.33 -5.66
C VAL A 96 0.70 3.28 -4.66
N CYS A 97 1.73 2.81 -3.98
CA CYS A 97 2.38 3.51 -2.87
C CYS A 97 3.82 3.85 -3.26
N GLY A 98 4.16 5.15 -3.28
CA GLY A 98 5.53 5.60 -3.46
C GLY A 98 6.31 5.45 -2.16
N MET A 99 7.35 4.62 -2.13
CA MET A 99 8.19 4.33 -0.97
C MET A 99 9.57 4.94 -1.16
N VAL A 100 10.17 5.46 -0.11
CA VAL A 100 11.56 5.93 -0.12
C VAL A 100 12.48 4.93 0.60
N ILE A 101 13.76 4.96 0.28
CA ILE A 101 14.78 4.18 0.98
C ILE A 101 14.81 4.65 2.44
N ASN A 102 14.93 3.69 3.37
CA ASN A 102 15.04 3.96 4.79
C ASN A 102 16.48 4.40 5.12
N GLU A 103 16.63 5.62 5.62
CA GLU A 103 17.93 6.18 6.06
C GLU A 103 18.06 6.23 7.59
N GLY A 104 17.18 5.54 8.32
CA GLY A 104 17.18 5.43 9.78
C GLY A 104 16.06 6.19 10.47
N GLU A 105 15.06 6.67 9.73
CA GLU A 105 13.89 7.29 10.32
C GLU A 105 13.04 6.27 11.09
N PRO A 106 12.53 6.64 12.27
CA PRO A 106 11.59 5.80 13.00
C PRO A 106 10.22 5.81 12.31
N GLY A 107 9.63 4.65 12.13
CA GLY A 107 8.29 4.53 11.54
C GLY A 107 8.05 3.14 10.99
N GLY A 108 7.08 3.02 10.13
CA GLY A 108 6.73 1.77 9.47
C GLY A 108 7.32 1.66 8.06
N GLY A 109 6.92 0.62 7.35
CA GLY A 109 7.37 0.36 6.00
C GLY A 109 6.56 -0.71 5.29
N PRO A 110 7.01 -1.13 4.10
CA PRO A 110 6.42 -2.21 3.34
C PRO A 110 6.91 -3.57 3.86
N PHE A 111 5.97 -4.45 4.19
CA PHE A 111 6.30 -5.79 4.67
C PHE A 111 5.37 -6.85 4.06
N TRP A 112 5.87 -8.06 3.97
CA TRP A 112 5.05 -9.25 3.81
C TRP A 112 4.47 -9.64 5.15
N VAL A 113 3.16 -9.62 5.28
CA VAL A 113 2.43 -9.99 6.50
C VAL A 113 1.68 -11.29 6.27
N ILE A 114 1.86 -12.24 7.18
CA ILE A 114 1.16 -13.53 7.16
C ILE A 114 -0.12 -13.39 7.98
N ASP A 115 -1.26 -13.63 7.36
CA ASP A 115 -2.55 -13.63 8.03
C ASP A 115 -2.76 -14.90 8.90
N GLY A 116 -3.83 -14.91 9.70
CA GLY A 116 -4.17 -16.05 10.55
C GLY A 116 -4.46 -17.37 9.80
N LYS A 117 -4.51 -17.35 8.47
CA LYS A 117 -4.68 -18.51 7.59
C LYS A 117 -3.38 -18.93 6.90
N GLY A 118 -2.28 -18.27 7.22
CA GLY A 118 -0.95 -18.54 6.65
C GLY A 118 -0.76 -17.98 5.23
N LYS A 119 -1.57 -17.00 4.80
CA LYS A 119 -1.44 -16.33 3.51
C LYS A 119 -0.59 -15.07 3.69
N ALA A 120 0.46 -14.92 2.88
CA ALA A 120 1.27 -13.72 2.84
C ALA A 120 0.61 -12.65 1.94
N THR A 121 0.65 -11.40 2.41
CA THR A 121 0.17 -10.22 1.66
C THR A 121 1.10 -9.03 1.88
N LEU A 122 1.24 -8.19 0.87
CA LEU A 122 1.97 -6.93 0.97
C LEU A 122 1.16 -5.92 1.79
N GLN A 123 1.77 -5.42 2.88
CA GLN A 123 1.12 -4.48 3.79
C GLN A 123 2.07 -3.32 4.14
N ILE A 124 1.48 -2.20 4.52
CA ILE A 124 2.17 -1.14 5.26
C ILE A 124 2.00 -1.51 6.74
N VAL A 125 3.11 -1.58 7.46
CA VAL A 125 3.14 -1.93 8.89
C VAL A 125 3.85 -0.82 9.64
N GLU A 126 3.21 -0.28 10.67
CA GLU A 126 3.83 0.67 11.60
C GLU A 126 4.77 -0.07 12.56
N SER A 127 5.89 0.54 12.92
CA SER A 127 6.86 -0.06 13.86
C SER A 127 6.24 -0.43 15.21
N SER A 128 5.23 0.33 15.66
CA SER A 128 4.47 0.06 16.88
C SER A 128 3.60 -1.20 16.83
N GLN A 129 3.38 -1.78 15.64
CA GLN A 129 2.68 -3.05 15.47
C GLN A 129 3.62 -4.26 15.59
N VAL A 130 4.93 -4.02 15.61
CA VAL A 130 5.94 -5.08 15.65
C VAL A 130 6.26 -5.44 17.10
N ASP A 131 6.21 -6.73 17.43
CA ASP A 131 6.61 -7.22 18.75
C ASP A 131 8.14 -7.26 18.85
N LEU A 132 8.73 -6.22 19.44
CA LEU A 132 10.19 -6.10 19.64
C LEU A 132 10.75 -7.11 20.66
N LYS A 133 9.91 -7.86 21.39
CA LYS A 133 10.34 -8.98 22.23
C LYS A 133 10.53 -10.26 21.42
N ASN A 134 9.97 -10.29 20.22
CA ASN A 134 10.17 -11.38 19.27
C ASN A 134 11.39 -11.08 18.39
N GLU A 135 12.51 -11.76 18.64
CA GLU A 135 13.78 -11.55 17.93
C GLU A 135 13.64 -11.63 16.40
N LYS A 136 12.78 -12.51 15.89
CA LYS A 136 12.55 -12.63 14.44
C LYS A 136 11.85 -11.39 13.86
N GLN A 137 10.84 -10.87 14.57
CA GLN A 137 10.14 -9.66 14.12
C GLN A 137 11.05 -8.43 14.22
N GLN A 138 11.86 -8.35 15.27
CA GLN A 138 12.85 -7.29 15.43
C GLN A 138 13.86 -7.30 14.26
N LEU A 139 14.44 -8.45 13.93
CA LEU A 139 15.38 -8.59 12.81
C LEU A 139 14.75 -8.21 11.46
N ILE A 140 13.49 -8.57 11.24
CA ILE A 140 12.75 -8.18 10.01
C ILE A 140 12.58 -6.67 9.96
N LEU A 141 12.21 -6.02 11.08
CA LEU A 141 12.07 -4.56 11.14
C LEU A 141 13.41 -3.85 10.90
N GLU A 142 14.48 -4.32 11.52
CA GLU A 142 15.83 -3.76 11.35
C GLU A 142 16.38 -3.94 9.93
N SER A 143 15.95 -4.98 9.23
CA SER A 143 16.33 -5.23 7.83
C SER A 143 15.47 -4.49 6.80
N ALA A 144 14.51 -3.68 7.24
CA ALA A 144 13.63 -2.94 6.34
C ALA A 144 14.41 -1.96 5.47
N THR A 145 14.30 -2.12 4.16
CA THR A 145 15.03 -1.29 3.18
C THR A 145 14.29 -0.01 2.81
N HIS A 146 12.98 0.04 3.06
CA HIS A 146 12.13 1.17 2.69
C HIS A 146 11.30 1.64 3.88
N PHE A 147 10.93 2.91 3.80
CA PHE A 147 10.17 3.63 4.81
C PHE A 147 8.72 3.86 4.34
N ASN A 148 7.88 4.38 5.23
CA ASN A 148 6.47 4.68 4.99
C ASN A 148 6.21 5.36 3.63
N PRO A 149 5.06 5.10 3.01
CA PRO A 149 4.74 5.71 1.74
C PRO A 149 4.66 7.23 1.85
N VAL A 150 5.28 7.91 0.89
CA VAL A 150 5.26 9.37 0.74
C VAL A 150 3.99 9.86 0.09
N ASP A 151 3.54 9.11 -0.92
CA ASP A 151 2.31 9.36 -1.68
C ASP A 151 1.63 8.03 -1.98
N LEU A 152 0.29 8.02 -1.90
CA LEU A 152 -0.54 6.92 -2.39
C LEU A 152 -1.44 7.42 -3.50
N VAL A 153 -1.62 6.59 -4.51
CA VAL A 153 -2.63 6.78 -5.55
C VAL A 153 -3.58 5.60 -5.51
N CYS A 154 -4.87 5.87 -5.37
CA CYS A 154 -5.90 4.89 -5.05
C CYS A 154 -7.00 4.86 -6.09
N GLY A 155 -7.31 3.68 -6.64
CA GLY A 155 -8.50 3.38 -7.42
C GLY A 155 -9.59 2.80 -6.52
N ILE A 156 -10.71 3.48 -6.39
CA ILE A 156 -11.78 3.16 -5.44
C ILE A 156 -13.11 2.77 -6.10
N LYS A 157 -13.08 2.52 -7.40
CA LYS A 157 -14.21 2.03 -8.18
C LYS A 157 -13.87 0.68 -8.81
N ASN A 158 -14.89 -0.15 -8.98
CA ASN A 158 -14.79 -1.41 -9.69
C ASN A 158 -14.92 -1.22 -11.23
N TYR A 159 -14.77 -2.32 -11.97
CA TYR A 159 -14.86 -2.34 -13.44
C TYR A 159 -16.24 -1.87 -14.00
N GLN A 160 -17.30 -1.92 -13.19
CA GLN A 160 -18.63 -1.39 -13.53
C GLN A 160 -18.80 0.09 -13.14
N ASN A 161 -17.72 0.79 -12.81
CA ASN A 161 -17.73 2.20 -12.36
C ASN A 161 -18.50 2.44 -11.06
N GLN A 162 -18.70 1.42 -10.24
CA GLN A 162 -19.36 1.50 -8.94
C GLN A 162 -18.32 1.69 -7.84
N LYS A 163 -18.64 2.49 -6.81
CA LYS A 163 -17.75 2.67 -5.67
C LYS A 163 -17.70 1.41 -4.81
N PHE A 164 -16.50 1.01 -4.41
CA PHE A 164 -16.35 -0.02 -3.39
C PHE A 164 -16.83 0.48 -2.02
N ASP A 165 -17.47 -0.40 -1.25
CA ASP A 165 -17.62 -0.19 0.19
C ASP A 165 -16.28 -0.51 0.87
N LEU A 166 -15.47 0.54 1.10
CA LEU A 166 -14.10 0.42 1.58
C LEU A 166 -14.01 -0.20 2.99
N THR A 167 -15.09 -0.16 3.77
CA THR A 167 -15.13 -0.75 5.12
C THR A 167 -14.98 -2.27 5.09
N ARG A 168 -15.34 -2.92 4.00
CA ARG A 168 -15.20 -4.38 3.80
C ARG A 168 -13.75 -4.84 3.57
N TYR A 169 -12.88 -3.90 3.25
CA TYR A 169 -11.48 -4.16 2.91
C TYR A 169 -10.50 -3.85 4.05
N VAL A 170 -11.02 -3.52 5.22
CA VAL A 170 -10.26 -3.30 6.46
C VAL A 170 -9.91 -4.63 7.12
N ASP A 171 -8.74 -4.71 7.74
CA ASP A 171 -8.43 -5.74 8.73
C ASP A 171 -8.71 -5.21 10.14
N PRO A 172 -9.78 -5.65 10.81
CA PRO A 172 -10.13 -5.16 12.15
C PRO A 172 -9.11 -5.57 13.22
N LEU A 173 -8.26 -6.58 12.94
CA LEU A 173 -7.26 -7.08 13.90
C LEU A 173 -5.94 -6.32 13.84
N SER A 174 -5.76 -5.38 12.91
CA SER A 174 -4.55 -4.60 12.74
C SER A 174 -4.47 -3.36 13.63
N GLY A 175 -5.44 -3.15 14.53
CA GLY A 175 -5.34 -2.14 15.58
C GLY A 175 -4.22 -2.50 16.59
N PHE A 176 -3.64 -1.50 17.23
CA PHE A 176 -2.54 -1.68 18.20
C PHE A 176 -2.66 -0.72 19.37
N ILE A 177 -1.93 -1.04 20.46
CA ILE A 177 -1.85 -0.20 21.65
C ILE A 177 -0.62 0.69 21.55
N LEU A 178 -0.83 1.99 21.63
CA LEU A 178 0.24 2.97 21.69
C LEU A 178 0.39 3.49 23.12
N GLU A 179 1.61 3.41 23.66
CA GLU A 179 1.94 3.96 24.96
C GLU A 179 2.61 5.34 24.79
N ARG A 180 2.08 6.34 25.45
CA ARG A 180 2.62 7.71 25.46
C ARG A 180 2.84 8.19 26.89
N LYS A 181 3.93 8.93 27.12
CA LYS A 181 4.15 9.61 28.39
C LYS A 181 3.52 10.99 28.34
N LEU A 182 2.68 11.30 29.32
CA LEU A 182 2.14 12.64 29.57
C LEU A 182 2.59 13.07 30.97
N GLY A 183 3.67 13.86 31.05
CA GLY A 183 4.35 14.14 32.32
C GLY A 183 4.93 12.87 32.94
N ASN A 184 4.52 12.53 34.15
CA ASN A 184 4.95 11.32 34.86
C ASN A 184 4.03 10.10 34.65
N GLU A 185 2.94 10.26 33.93
CA GLU A 185 1.97 9.20 33.70
C GLU A 185 2.16 8.53 32.34
N THR A 186 1.90 7.22 32.27
CA THR A 186 1.87 6.48 31.02
C THR A 186 0.42 6.29 30.59
N ILE A 187 0.07 6.85 29.44
CA ILE A 187 -1.26 6.72 28.85
C ILE A 187 -1.18 5.65 27.76
N LYS A 188 -2.14 4.73 27.76
CA LYS A 188 -2.34 3.73 26.71
C LYS A 188 -3.55 4.14 25.88
N SER A 189 -3.34 4.30 24.56
CA SER A 189 -4.41 4.52 23.59
C SER A 189 -4.51 3.33 22.65
N TYR A 190 -5.73 2.93 22.30
CA TYR A 190 -5.96 1.95 21.25
C TYR A 190 -6.12 2.68 19.93
N GLU A 191 -5.21 2.42 19.00
CA GLU A 191 -5.24 2.95 17.64
C GLU A 191 -6.00 1.98 16.75
N LEU A 192 -7.09 2.45 16.14
CA LEU A 192 -7.86 1.70 15.16
C LEU A 192 -7.08 1.53 13.85
N PRO A 193 -7.46 0.53 13.00
CA PRO A 193 -6.90 0.43 11.68
C PRO A 193 -7.02 1.72 10.88
N GLY A 194 -5.89 2.30 10.52
CA GLY A 194 -5.75 3.55 9.80
C GLY A 194 -5.13 3.35 8.40
N LEU A 195 -4.83 4.46 7.72
CA LEU A 195 -4.25 4.45 6.37
C LEU A 195 -2.90 3.71 6.30
N TRP A 196 -2.12 3.79 7.39
CA TRP A 196 -0.78 3.22 7.50
C TRP A 196 -0.75 1.88 8.21
N ASN A 197 -1.91 1.39 8.65
CA ASN A 197 -2.05 0.11 9.34
C ASN A 197 -3.45 -0.46 9.15
N GLY A 198 -3.63 -1.42 8.29
CA GLY A 198 -4.80 -2.26 8.19
C GLY A 198 -6.07 -1.72 7.55
N ALA A 199 -6.29 -0.40 7.41
CA ALA A 199 -7.50 0.11 6.74
C ALA A 199 -7.57 -0.32 5.27
N MET A 200 -6.43 -0.58 4.64
CA MET A 200 -6.33 -1.02 3.25
C MET A 200 -5.74 -2.44 3.13
N ALA A 201 -5.87 -3.28 4.17
CA ALA A 201 -5.22 -4.59 4.23
C ALA A 201 -5.66 -5.56 3.13
N LYS A 202 -6.91 -5.43 2.65
CA LYS A 202 -7.45 -6.31 1.60
C LYS A 202 -7.44 -5.67 0.21
N TRP A 203 -6.74 -4.55 0.03
CA TRP A 203 -6.56 -3.91 -1.27
C TRP A 203 -5.47 -4.61 -2.08
N ILE A 204 -5.53 -4.47 -3.39
CA ILE A 204 -4.37 -4.74 -4.25
C ILE A 204 -3.36 -3.64 -3.95
N THR A 205 -2.15 -4.04 -3.54
CA THR A 205 -1.11 -3.10 -3.08
C THR A 205 0.14 -3.25 -3.92
N ILE A 206 0.58 -2.16 -4.54
CA ILE A 206 1.81 -2.08 -5.32
C ILE A 206 2.73 -1.07 -4.65
N PHE A 207 3.95 -1.47 -4.35
CA PHE A 207 5.01 -0.59 -3.85
C PHE A 207 5.94 -0.19 -4.98
N VAL A 208 6.23 1.09 -5.08
CA VAL A 208 7.12 1.67 -6.09
C VAL A 208 8.14 2.54 -5.37
N GLU A 209 9.43 2.28 -5.61
CA GLU A 209 10.48 3.15 -5.09
C GLU A 209 10.41 4.52 -5.76
N VAL A 210 10.45 5.57 -4.95
CA VAL A 210 10.54 6.97 -5.39
C VAL A 210 11.75 7.62 -4.73
N PRO A 211 12.39 8.62 -5.37
CA PRO A 211 13.59 9.23 -4.80
C PRO A 211 13.29 10.00 -3.51
N MET A 212 14.31 10.04 -2.63
CA MET A 212 14.25 10.72 -1.34
C MET A 212 13.83 12.21 -1.45
N VAL A 213 14.10 12.86 -2.56
CA VAL A 213 13.66 14.25 -2.81
C VAL A 213 12.14 14.43 -2.69
N THR A 214 11.35 13.36 -2.84
CA THR A 214 9.89 13.37 -2.66
C THR A 214 9.45 13.35 -1.20
N PHE A 215 10.38 13.12 -0.26
CA PHE A 215 10.11 12.98 1.18
C PHE A 215 10.84 14.03 2.00
N ASN A 216 10.15 15.08 2.40
CA ASN A 216 10.70 16.17 3.18
C ASN A 216 9.74 16.57 4.32
N PRO A 217 9.64 15.75 5.37
CA PRO A 217 8.69 15.99 6.45
C PRO A 217 9.14 17.15 7.34
N VAL A 218 8.17 17.98 7.76
CA VAL A 218 8.32 19.00 8.78
C VAL A 218 7.62 18.53 10.05
N LYS A 219 8.38 17.98 10.98
CA LYS A 219 7.88 17.48 12.28
C LYS A 219 8.13 18.49 13.42
N ASN A 220 9.10 19.36 13.24
CA ASN A 220 9.45 20.41 14.19
C ASN A 220 9.99 21.64 13.44
N VAL A 221 10.12 22.78 14.16
CA VAL A 221 10.55 24.07 13.58
C VAL A 221 11.95 23.97 12.94
N ASN A 222 12.85 23.16 13.49
CA ASN A 222 14.21 23.04 12.95
C ASN A 222 14.24 22.36 11.58
N ASP A 223 13.22 21.56 11.24
CA ASP A 223 13.13 20.92 9.91
C ASP A 223 13.00 21.95 8.81
N LEU A 224 12.46 23.15 9.10
CA LEU A 224 12.38 24.26 8.14
C LEU A 224 13.74 24.82 7.74
N LEU A 225 14.81 24.48 8.47
CA LEU A 225 16.19 24.87 8.14
C LEU A 225 16.83 23.92 7.12
N LYS A 226 16.20 22.80 6.82
CA LYS A 226 16.71 21.84 5.82
C LYS A 226 16.67 22.45 4.41
N PRO A 227 17.63 22.13 3.53
CA PRO A 227 17.71 22.70 2.19
C PRO A 227 16.41 22.61 1.37
N ALA A 228 15.65 21.53 1.51
CA ALA A 228 14.39 21.33 0.81
C ALA A 228 13.30 22.37 1.16
N HIS A 229 13.44 23.06 2.30
CA HIS A 229 12.50 24.08 2.79
C HIS A 229 13.04 25.51 2.67
N GLN A 230 14.30 25.67 2.23
CA GLN A 230 14.90 26.97 2.04
C GLN A 230 14.70 27.46 0.60
N PHE A 231 14.39 28.76 0.43
CA PHE A 231 14.41 29.35 -0.89
C PHE A 231 15.85 29.35 -1.42
N HIS A 232 16.08 28.74 -2.57
CA HIS A 232 17.32 29.01 -3.31
C HIS A 232 17.25 30.44 -3.80
N GLN A 233 17.92 31.36 -3.15
CA GLN A 233 18.27 32.64 -3.77
C GLN A 233 19.24 32.27 -4.89
N ASN A 234 18.76 32.33 -6.14
CA ASN A 234 19.66 32.40 -7.28
C ASN A 234 20.48 33.68 -7.10
N LEU A 235 21.71 33.56 -6.56
CA LEU A 235 22.75 34.60 -6.59
C LEU A 235 23.33 34.67 -7.98
#